data_fbffbcba94de5643b5cd173bcbe751e3
#
_entry.id   fbffbcba94de5643b5cd173bcbe751e3
#
_cell.length_a   1.000
_cell.length_b   1.000
_cell.length_c   1.000
_cell.angle_alpha   90.00
_cell.angle_beta   90.00
_cell.angle_gamma   90.00
#
_symmetry.space_group_name_H-M   'P 1'
#
loop_
_entity.id
_entity.type
_entity.pdbx_description
1 polymer ?
#
loop_
_entity_poly.entity_id
_entity_poly.type
_entity_poly.pdbx_seq_one_letter_code
_entity_poly.pdbx_strand_id
1 'polypeptide(L)'
;MIRSPPPSFDLRYRLVQTALQRGIRAACRIFGCSRNTVRKWLRRYQQEGKPGLQERSRAPHRIPHKTPPEVEQLVLQARDSIPCFGPQRLKQEFGLRCSTGAIGRILRQAGRSRRRKKPRPPVRSLAQQKMQWPPFGLFEIDVKDLKDLAGYRELIPFGLPRFQFTARMVPEGTLWLAFSAVNDSSYALLFADRLLAHLARCGVDLGSLVVQTDNGSEFGGNWNRRHGLPPFTKLVEHKYGCRQHRFNPPHRSTYHSDIEAVHGIMEPEFYELERFNGSLQAFLRQAYGYQLYFNMLRRNSGKGNLTPEQFGQARAPTVSPEIYLLPPVMLSSLEAQDLPLPRQVLEGHDVPGYVRRP
;
A
#
# COMPACT_ATOMS: atom_id res chain seq x y z
N MET A 1 -18.01 34.98 25.34
CA MET A 1 -18.35 34.61 23.95
C MET A 1 -17.58 35.50 23.00
N ILE A 2 -16.52 34.97 22.40
CA ILE A 2 -15.75 35.65 21.35
C ILE A 2 -16.57 35.52 20.07
N ARG A 3 -17.21 36.63 19.65
CA ARG A 3 -17.93 36.67 18.37
C ARG A 3 -16.93 36.47 17.24
N SER A 4 -17.13 35.42 16.43
CA SER A 4 -16.41 35.27 15.17
C SER A 4 -16.52 36.57 14.37
N PRO A 5 -15.41 37.07 13.76
CA PRO A 5 -15.48 38.24 12.91
C PRO A 5 -16.51 38.00 11.79
N PRO A 6 -17.29 39.02 11.42
CA PRO A 6 -18.30 38.88 10.36
C PRO A 6 -17.59 38.44 9.07
N PRO A 7 -18.25 37.63 8.21
CA PRO A 7 -17.69 37.22 6.93
C PRO A 7 -17.18 38.44 6.16
N SER A 8 -16.03 38.33 5.54
CA SER A 8 -15.40 39.46 4.82
C SER A 8 -16.31 40.09 3.77
N PHE A 9 -17.28 39.36 3.27
CA PHE A 9 -18.34 39.82 2.39
C PHE A 9 -19.28 40.85 3.08
N ASP A 10 -19.78 40.55 4.25
CA ASP A 10 -20.71 41.45 4.97
C ASP A 10 -20.04 42.76 5.33
N LEU A 11 -18.76 42.69 5.75
CA LEU A 11 -17.99 43.89 6.04
C LEU A 11 -17.81 44.77 4.81
N ARG A 12 -17.55 44.21 3.64
CA ARG A 12 -17.41 44.93 2.35
C ARG A 12 -18.75 45.52 1.92
N TYR A 13 -19.84 44.80 2.09
CA TYR A 13 -21.16 45.28 1.76
C TYR A 13 -21.53 46.48 2.62
N ARG A 14 -21.36 46.42 3.95
CA ARG A 14 -21.57 47.53 4.86
C ARG A 14 -20.69 48.73 4.54
N LEU A 15 -19.44 48.51 4.21
CA LEU A 15 -18.49 49.56 3.79
C LEU A 15 -19.01 50.29 2.55
N VAL A 16 -19.45 49.55 1.52
CA VAL A 16 -20.01 50.14 0.31
C VAL A 16 -21.30 50.89 0.56
N GLN A 17 -22.25 50.34 1.35
CA GLN A 17 -23.48 51.00 1.71
C GLN A 17 -23.21 52.32 2.47
N THR A 18 -22.28 52.29 3.40
CA THR A 18 -21.86 53.50 4.13
C THR A 18 -21.23 54.53 3.20
N ALA A 19 -20.44 54.10 2.23
CA ALA A 19 -19.82 55.00 1.25
C ALA A 19 -20.84 55.64 0.31
N LEU A 20 -21.89 54.93 -0.05
CA LEU A 20 -23.00 55.45 -0.86
C LEU A 20 -23.85 56.47 -0.10
N GLN A 21 -24.15 56.20 1.18
CA GLN A 21 -25.00 57.02 2.01
C GLN A 21 -24.29 58.26 2.60
N ARG A 22 -23.06 58.10 3.08
CA ARG A 22 -22.33 59.10 3.86
C ARG A 22 -21.02 59.59 3.24
N GLY A 23 -20.70 59.09 2.04
CA GLY A 23 -19.48 59.40 1.31
C GLY A 23 -18.24 58.64 1.72
N ILE A 24 -17.24 58.67 0.86
CA ILE A 24 -15.97 57.89 0.97
C ILE A 24 -15.21 58.25 2.26
N ARG A 25 -15.18 59.56 2.64
CA ARG A 25 -14.43 60.02 3.87
C ARG A 25 -15.02 59.42 5.14
N ALA A 26 -16.37 59.37 5.23
CA ALA A 26 -17.09 58.81 6.36
C ALA A 26 -16.84 57.27 6.46
N ALA A 27 -16.94 56.56 5.34
CA ALA A 27 -16.62 55.13 5.29
C ALA A 27 -15.20 54.82 5.72
N CYS A 28 -14.19 55.62 5.27
CA CYS A 28 -12.80 55.42 5.71
C CYS A 28 -12.66 55.54 7.24
N ARG A 29 -13.30 56.55 7.86
CA ARG A 29 -13.24 56.74 9.31
C ARG A 29 -13.91 55.62 10.09
N ILE A 30 -15.09 55.19 9.64
CA ILE A 30 -15.90 54.15 10.33
C ILE A 30 -15.23 52.77 10.24
N PHE A 31 -14.67 52.44 9.10
CA PHE A 31 -14.08 51.09 8.85
C PHE A 31 -12.56 51.04 9.00
N GLY A 32 -11.89 52.16 9.35
CA GLY A 32 -10.42 52.21 9.56
C GLY A 32 -9.64 51.82 8.30
N CYS A 33 -10.11 52.14 7.11
CA CYS A 33 -9.49 51.73 5.86
C CYS A 33 -9.11 52.91 4.92
N SER A 34 -8.24 52.66 3.96
CA SER A 34 -7.78 53.69 3.03
C SER A 34 -8.88 54.09 2.01
N ARG A 35 -8.80 55.32 1.49
CA ARG A 35 -9.67 55.79 0.41
C ARG A 35 -9.62 54.87 -0.81
N ASN A 36 -8.46 54.33 -1.12
CA ASN A 36 -8.28 53.41 -2.24
C ASN A 36 -9.04 52.09 -2.03
N THR A 37 -9.09 51.57 -0.80
CA THR A 37 -9.88 50.40 -0.42
C THR A 37 -11.37 50.65 -0.64
N VAL A 38 -11.88 51.77 -0.17
CA VAL A 38 -13.30 52.13 -0.36
C VAL A 38 -13.64 52.31 -1.83
N ARG A 39 -12.81 53.05 -2.60
CA ARG A 39 -13.00 53.23 -4.06
C ARG A 39 -12.97 51.92 -4.82
N LYS A 40 -12.06 51.00 -4.45
CA LYS A 40 -11.97 49.66 -5.04
C LYS A 40 -13.28 48.89 -4.89
N TRP A 41 -13.80 48.81 -3.68
CA TRP A 41 -15.04 48.06 -3.41
C TRP A 41 -16.27 48.73 -3.98
N LEU A 42 -16.32 50.06 -3.96
CA LEU A 42 -17.40 50.83 -4.56
C LEU A 42 -17.46 50.59 -6.07
N ARG A 43 -16.33 50.68 -6.78
CA ARG A 43 -16.23 50.40 -8.23
C ARG A 43 -16.72 49.01 -8.56
N ARG A 44 -16.24 48.00 -7.82
CA ARG A 44 -16.66 46.60 -8.04
C ARG A 44 -18.17 46.40 -7.81
N TYR A 45 -18.71 47.05 -6.81
CA TYR A 45 -20.15 47.00 -6.55
C TYR A 45 -20.95 47.69 -7.63
N GLN A 46 -20.48 48.80 -8.17
CA GLN A 46 -21.14 49.52 -9.29
C GLN A 46 -21.11 48.73 -10.57
N GLN A 47 -20.02 47.97 -10.84
CA GLN A 47 -19.85 47.19 -12.05
C GLN A 47 -20.58 45.84 -12.01
N GLU A 48 -20.55 45.14 -10.90
CA GLU A 48 -20.97 43.73 -10.76
C GLU A 48 -22.05 43.50 -9.69
N GLY A 49 -22.46 44.54 -8.98
CA GLY A 49 -23.38 44.40 -7.85
C GLY A 49 -22.78 43.64 -6.65
N LYS A 50 -23.62 42.93 -5.91
CA LYS A 50 -23.18 42.10 -4.76
C LYS A 50 -22.11 41.08 -5.09
N PRO A 51 -22.15 40.35 -6.22
CA PRO A 51 -21.04 39.43 -6.63
C PRO A 51 -19.68 40.07 -6.68
N GLY A 52 -19.55 41.35 -7.07
CA GLY A 52 -18.27 42.08 -7.10
C GLY A 52 -17.56 42.21 -5.74
N LEU A 53 -18.28 42.01 -4.63
CA LEU A 53 -17.74 42.04 -3.29
C LEU A 53 -17.12 40.70 -2.82
N GLN A 54 -17.28 39.66 -3.60
CA GLN A 54 -16.65 38.37 -3.30
C GLN A 54 -15.13 38.42 -3.46
N GLU A 55 -14.44 37.51 -2.76
CA GLU A 55 -13.00 37.37 -2.90
C GLU A 55 -12.69 36.81 -4.30
N ARG A 56 -11.85 37.50 -5.03
CA ARG A 56 -11.34 37.01 -6.32
C ARG A 56 -10.06 36.23 -6.10
N SER A 57 -9.82 35.22 -6.92
CA SER A 57 -8.55 34.50 -6.92
C SER A 57 -7.39 35.47 -7.04
N ARG A 58 -6.38 35.28 -6.21
CA ARG A 58 -5.11 36.02 -6.26
C ARG A 58 -4.06 35.29 -7.10
N ALA A 59 -4.43 34.16 -7.71
CA ALA A 59 -3.52 33.42 -8.56
C ALA A 59 -3.13 34.26 -9.80
N PRO A 60 -1.87 34.22 -10.22
CA PRO A 60 -1.44 34.85 -11.46
C PRO A 60 -2.26 34.37 -12.65
N HIS A 61 -2.66 35.25 -13.56
CA HIS A 61 -3.37 34.88 -14.78
C HIS A 61 -2.52 34.00 -15.72
N ARG A 62 -1.20 34.18 -15.70
CA ARG A 62 -0.23 33.37 -16.45
C ARG A 62 0.69 32.66 -15.49
N ILE A 63 0.72 31.35 -15.54
CA ILE A 63 1.59 30.47 -14.76
C ILE A 63 2.43 29.66 -15.75
N PRO A 64 3.67 30.14 -16.10
CA PRO A 64 4.50 29.50 -17.15
C PRO A 64 4.84 28.04 -16.88
N HIS A 65 4.91 27.65 -15.59
CA HIS A 65 5.26 26.29 -15.16
C HIS A 65 4.05 25.46 -14.74
N LYS A 66 2.84 25.86 -15.15
CA LYS A 66 1.64 25.04 -14.91
C LYS A 66 1.76 23.72 -15.70
N THR A 67 1.45 22.61 -15.03
CA THR A 67 1.40 21.30 -15.69
C THR A 67 0.44 21.36 -16.88
N PRO A 68 0.83 20.88 -18.09
CA PRO A 68 -0.05 20.83 -19.23
C PRO A 68 -1.32 20.00 -18.97
N PRO A 69 -2.46 20.33 -19.60
CA PRO A 69 -3.72 19.60 -19.39
C PRO A 69 -3.63 18.12 -19.71
N GLU A 70 -2.85 17.72 -20.71
CA GLU A 70 -2.65 16.33 -21.10
C GLU A 70 -1.98 15.53 -19.98
N VAL A 71 -0.98 16.14 -19.32
CA VAL A 71 -0.29 15.51 -18.17
C VAL A 71 -1.20 15.47 -16.95
N GLU A 72 -2.07 16.48 -16.75
CA GLU A 72 -3.08 16.46 -15.69
C GLU A 72 -4.06 15.29 -15.90
N GLN A 73 -4.51 15.06 -17.12
CA GLN A 73 -5.38 13.92 -17.48
C GLN A 73 -4.70 12.58 -17.23
N LEU A 74 -3.43 12.40 -17.65
CA LEU A 74 -2.68 11.18 -17.38
C LEU A 74 -2.56 10.89 -15.87
N VAL A 75 -2.35 11.92 -15.05
CA VAL A 75 -2.32 11.77 -13.58
C VAL A 75 -3.68 11.30 -13.04
N LEU A 76 -4.78 11.83 -13.58
CA LEU A 76 -6.13 11.44 -13.16
C LEU A 76 -6.46 10.02 -13.59
N GLN A 77 -6.15 9.64 -14.83
CA GLN A 77 -6.31 8.28 -15.34
C GLN A 77 -5.50 7.26 -14.51
N ALA A 78 -4.23 7.57 -14.22
CA ALA A 78 -3.39 6.74 -13.38
C ALA A 78 -3.98 6.57 -11.96
N ARG A 79 -4.59 7.63 -11.41
CA ARG A 79 -5.27 7.56 -10.12
C ARG A 79 -6.54 6.73 -10.16
N ASP A 80 -7.29 6.81 -11.26
CA ASP A 80 -8.54 6.04 -11.42
C ASP A 80 -8.25 4.56 -11.60
N SER A 81 -7.15 4.23 -12.31
CA SER A 81 -6.72 2.83 -12.47
C SER A 81 -6.30 2.22 -11.13
N ILE A 82 -5.62 2.98 -10.27
CA ILE A 82 -5.13 2.46 -8.98
C ILE A 82 -5.37 3.48 -7.87
N PRO A 83 -6.56 3.45 -7.25
CA PRO A 83 -6.95 4.42 -6.23
C PRO A 83 -6.07 4.41 -4.97
N CYS A 84 -5.33 3.32 -4.71
CA CYS A 84 -4.50 3.19 -3.51
C CYS A 84 -3.13 3.87 -3.60
N PHE A 85 -2.61 4.18 -4.80
CA PHE A 85 -1.26 4.72 -4.94
C PHE A 85 -1.15 6.20 -4.56
N GLY A 86 -0.13 6.56 -3.77
CA GLY A 86 0.23 7.95 -3.49
C GLY A 86 0.96 8.62 -4.65
N PRO A 87 1.14 9.96 -4.61
CA PRO A 87 1.78 10.71 -5.70
C PRO A 87 3.16 10.19 -6.12
N GLN A 88 3.98 9.78 -5.17
CA GLN A 88 5.31 9.23 -5.45
C GLN A 88 5.23 7.92 -6.22
N ARG A 89 4.32 7.02 -5.79
CA ARG A 89 4.13 5.73 -6.44
C ARG A 89 3.50 5.87 -7.81
N LEU A 90 2.49 6.72 -7.97
CA LEU A 90 1.92 7.04 -9.28
C LEU A 90 3.00 7.52 -10.25
N LYS A 91 3.90 8.42 -9.78
CA LYS A 91 5.02 8.88 -10.61
C LYS A 91 5.93 7.74 -11.05
N GLN A 92 6.28 6.83 -10.14
CA GLN A 92 7.20 5.72 -10.41
C GLN A 92 6.60 4.66 -11.31
N GLU A 93 5.37 4.22 -11.03
CA GLU A 93 4.71 3.12 -11.74
C GLU A 93 4.24 3.54 -13.14
N PHE A 94 3.74 4.77 -13.30
CA PHE A 94 3.24 5.26 -14.58
C PHE A 94 4.26 6.13 -15.34
N GLY A 95 5.49 6.27 -14.84
CA GLY A 95 6.52 7.07 -15.52
C GLY A 95 6.16 8.55 -15.71
N LEU A 96 5.33 9.13 -14.84
CA LEU A 96 4.84 10.48 -14.97
C LEU A 96 5.97 11.52 -14.93
N ARG A 97 6.07 12.36 -15.96
CA ARG A 97 7.14 13.37 -16.12
C ARG A 97 7.02 14.57 -15.19
N CYS A 98 5.91 14.75 -14.47
CA CYS A 98 5.72 15.82 -13.52
C CYS A 98 6.25 15.51 -12.13
N SER A 99 6.44 16.53 -11.26
CA SER A 99 6.91 16.36 -9.91
C SER A 99 5.81 15.72 -9.01
N THR A 100 6.22 15.03 -7.96
CA THR A 100 5.28 14.47 -6.95
C THR A 100 4.40 15.53 -6.30
N GLY A 101 4.95 16.76 -6.15
CA GLY A 101 4.19 17.92 -5.67
C GLY A 101 3.10 18.36 -6.65
N ALA A 102 3.40 18.34 -7.97
CA ALA A 102 2.42 18.63 -9.02
C ALA A 102 1.31 17.59 -9.03
N ILE A 103 1.66 16.28 -8.98
CA ILE A 103 0.67 15.19 -8.87
C ILE A 103 -0.23 15.40 -7.65
N GLY A 104 0.34 15.65 -6.47
CA GLY A 104 -0.43 15.89 -5.26
C GLY A 104 -1.36 17.10 -5.33
N ARG A 105 -0.97 18.16 -6.06
CA ARG A 105 -1.82 19.34 -6.33
C ARG A 105 -2.98 18.98 -7.25
N ILE A 106 -2.69 18.32 -8.38
CA ILE A 106 -3.71 17.88 -9.36
C ILE A 106 -4.77 17.02 -8.68
N LEU A 107 -4.34 16.00 -7.93
CA LEU A 107 -5.26 15.10 -7.21
C LEU A 107 -6.10 15.85 -6.18
N ARG A 108 -5.54 16.86 -5.50
CA ARG A 108 -6.26 17.67 -4.50
C ARG A 108 -7.28 18.58 -5.18
N GLN A 109 -6.94 19.20 -6.30
CA GLN A 109 -7.84 20.04 -7.08
C GLN A 109 -9.00 19.24 -7.68
N ALA A 110 -8.76 17.99 -8.08
CA ALA A 110 -9.78 17.06 -8.56
C ALA A 110 -10.60 16.37 -7.45
N GLY A 111 -10.37 16.69 -6.16
CA GLY A 111 -11.04 16.03 -5.04
C GLY A 111 -10.64 14.56 -4.82
N ARG A 112 -9.56 14.09 -5.48
CA ARG A 112 -9.10 12.69 -5.48
C ARG A 112 -7.94 12.43 -4.55
N SER A 113 -7.67 13.33 -3.59
CA SER A 113 -6.64 13.13 -2.58
C SER A 113 -7.16 12.26 -1.44
N ARG A 114 -6.38 11.25 -1.02
CA ARG A 114 -6.68 10.48 0.20
C ARG A 114 -6.40 11.33 1.45
N ARG A 115 -7.26 11.22 2.47
CA ARG A 115 -6.93 11.71 3.81
C ARG A 115 -5.68 10.97 4.29
N ARG A 116 -4.63 11.72 4.60
CA ARG A 116 -3.45 11.14 5.28
C ARG A 116 -3.89 10.64 6.66
N LYS A 117 -3.74 9.34 6.91
CA LYS A 117 -3.67 8.83 8.29
C LYS A 117 -2.51 9.58 8.97
N LYS A 118 -2.71 10.05 10.21
CA LYS A 118 -1.59 10.69 10.97
C LYS A 118 -0.37 9.76 10.89
N PRO A 119 0.80 10.26 10.49
CA PRO A 119 1.99 9.42 10.45
C PRO A 119 2.26 8.91 11.87
N ARG A 120 2.37 7.59 12.03
CA ARG A 120 2.92 7.03 13.27
C ARG A 120 4.40 7.45 13.32
N PRO A 121 4.94 7.83 14.48
CA PRO A 121 6.37 8.12 14.59
C PRO A 121 7.14 6.91 14.08
N PRO A 122 8.12 7.10 13.19
CA PRO A 122 8.88 5.99 12.65
C PRO A 122 9.67 5.33 13.78
N VAL A 123 9.44 4.03 13.99
CA VAL A 123 10.26 3.22 14.89
C VAL A 123 11.56 2.91 14.12
N ARG A 124 12.44 3.93 14.02
CA ARG A 124 13.70 3.85 13.27
C ARG A 124 14.57 2.67 13.70
N SER A 125 14.55 2.32 14.99
CA SER A 125 15.32 1.21 15.54
C SER A 125 14.93 -0.15 14.96
N LEU A 126 13.63 -0.43 14.74
CA LEU A 126 13.19 -1.72 14.20
C LEU A 126 13.59 -1.92 12.74
N ALA A 127 13.44 -0.90 11.90
CA ALA A 127 13.86 -0.97 10.50
C ALA A 127 15.37 -1.21 10.38
N GLN A 128 16.18 -0.53 11.21
CA GLN A 128 17.62 -0.74 11.25
C GLN A 128 17.99 -2.15 11.75
N GLN A 129 17.34 -2.65 12.80
CA GLN A 129 17.57 -4.01 13.31
C GLN A 129 17.23 -5.07 12.27
N LYS A 130 16.13 -4.90 11.53
CA LYS A 130 15.72 -5.83 10.47
C LYS A 130 16.71 -5.85 9.31
N MET A 131 17.35 -4.74 9.01
CA MET A 131 18.38 -4.66 7.97
C MET A 131 19.73 -5.25 8.39
N GLN A 132 19.96 -5.53 9.68
CA GLN A 132 21.17 -6.21 10.19
C GLN A 132 21.15 -7.72 9.97
N TRP A 133 19.98 -8.31 9.65
CA TRP A 133 19.91 -9.72 9.31
C TRP A 133 20.72 -10.00 8.02
N PRO A 134 21.41 -11.16 7.97
CA PRO A 134 22.06 -11.58 6.73
C PRO A 134 21.04 -11.75 5.62
N PRO A 135 21.46 -11.75 4.35
CA PRO A 135 20.57 -12.08 3.25
C PRO A 135 19.84 -13.39 3.51
N PHE A 136 18.53 -13.40 3.30
CA PHE A 136 17.64 -14.54 3.54
C PHE A 136 17.68 -15.11 4.99
N GLY A 137 18.10 -14.31 5.98
CA GLY A 137 18.33 -14.80 7.34
C GLY A 137 17.11 -14.72 8.29
N LEU A 138 16.05 -14.00 7.96
CA LEU A 138 14.82 -13.91 8.76
C LEU A 138 13.59 -14.05 7.88
N PHE A 139 12.73 -14.98 8.24
CA PHE A 139 11.54 -15.37 7.52
C PHE A 139 10.32 -15.35 8.44
N GLU A 140 9.32 -14.55 8.12
CA GLU A 140 8.07 -14.47 8.85
C GLU A 140 6.99 -15.25 8.12
N ILE A 141 6.19 -16.04 8.84
CA ILE A 141 5.00 -16.73 8.33
C ILE A 141 3.80 -16.33 9.18
N ASP A 142 2.67 -16.07 8.54
CA ASP A 142 1.41 -15.71 9.20
C ASP A 142 0.20 -16.17 8.37
N VAL A 143 -0.94 -16.33 9.03
CA VAL A 143 -2.21 -16.73 8.42
C VAL A 143 -3.24 -15.62 8.57
N LYS A 144 -3.78 -15.13 7.44
CA LYS A 144 -4.83 -14.13 7.41
C LYS A 144 -6.19 -14.78 7.10
N ASP A 145 -7.20 -14.53 7.94
CA ASP A 145 -8.60 -14.85 7.63
C ASP A 145 -9.17 -13.80 6.65
N LEU A 146 -9.51 -14.21 5.44
CA LEU A 146 -10.00 -13.33 4.38
C LEU A 146 -11.48 -12.93 4.56
N LYS A 147 -12.20 -13.57 5.50
CA LYS A 147 -13.57 -13.16 5.82
C LYS A 147 -13.65 -11.74 6.40
N ASP A 148 -12.53 -11.22 6.93
CA ASP A 148 -12.45 -9.86 7.45
C ASP A 148 -12.46 -8.81 6.33
N LEU A 149 -12.27 -9.23 5.08
CA LEU A 149 -12.34 -8.38 3.89
C LEU A 149 -13.76 -8.33 3.35
N ALA A 150 -14.47 -7.22 3.58
CA ALA A 150 -15.90 -7.09 3.32
C ALA A 150 -16.33 -7.49 1.90
N GLY A 151 -15.60 -7.03 0.86
CA GLY A 151 -15.90 -7.38 -0.54
C GLY A 151 -15.54 -8.81 -0.94
N TYR A 152 -14.55 -9.40 -0.28
CA TYR A 152 -14.06 -10.74 -0.60
C TYR A 152 -14.86 -11.86 0.11
N ARG A 153 -15.27 -11.64 1.36
CA ARG A 153 -15.98 -12.66 2.18
C ARG A 153 -17.22 -13.24 1.50
N GLU A 154 -17.88 -12.46 0.66
CA GLU A 154 -19.07 -12.87 -0.07
C GLU A 154 -18.78 -13.93 -1.14
N LEU A 155 -17.51 -14.06 -1.54
CA LEU A 155 -17.04 -15.01 -2.56
C LEU A 155 -16.60 -16.36 -1.96
N ILE A 156 -16.35 -16.42 -0.65
CA ILE A 156 -15.91 -17.64 0.04
C ILE A 156 -16.92 -18.79 -0.12
N PRO A 157 -18.26 -18.57 0.02
CA PRO A 157 -19.24 -19.63 -0.19
C PRO A 157 -19.28 -20.20 -1.63
N PHE A 158 -18.71 -19.48 -2.59
CA PHE A 158 -18.62 -19.88 -3.99
C PHE A 158 -17.32 -20.62 -4.34
N GLY A 159 -16.54 -21.05 -3.33
CA GLY A 159 -15.35 -21.89 -3.50
C GLY A 159 -14.02 -21.13 -3.50
N LEU A 160 -14.01 -19.83 -3.25
CA LEU A 160 -12.77 -19.11 -3.04
C LEU A 160 -12.19 -19.40 -1.64
N PRO A 161 -10.85 -19.36 -1.46
CA PRO A 161 -10.21 -19.68 -0.20
C PRO A 161 -10.58 -18.69 0.91
N ARG A 162 -10.71 -19.20 2.13
CA ARG A 162 -10.94 -18.37 3.32
C ARG A 162 -9.65 -17.91 3.97
N PHE A 163 -8.60 -18.73 3.95
CA PHE A 163 -7.35 -18.42 4.63
C PHE A 163 -6.21 -18.21 3.63
N GLN A 164 -5.44 -17.15 3.86
CA GLN A 164 -4.21 -16.84 3.16
C GLN A 164 -3.03 -17.12 4.06
N PHE A 165 -2.19 -18.05 3.68
CA PHE A 165 -0.87 -18.26 4.27
C PHE A 165 0.11 -17.34 3.58
N THR A 166 0.76 -16.51 4.34
CA THR A 166 1.70 -15.49 3.85
C THR A 166 3.07 -15.77 4.42
N ALA A 167 4.07 -15.79 3.57
CA ALA A 167 5.44 -15.88 3.98
C ALA A 167 6.23 -14.68 3.48
N ARG A 168 7.07 -14.13 4.34
CA ARG A 168 7.83 -12.91 4.08
C ARG A 168 9.29 -13.06 4.44
N MET A 169 10.18 -12.92 3.47
CA MET A 169 11.60 -12.74 3.78
C MET A 169 11.82 -11.28 4.18
N VAL A 170 12.17 -11.05 5.44
CA VAL A 170 12.18 -9.70 6.02
C VAL A 170 13.26 -8.80 5.43
N PRO A 171 14.53 -9.24 5.30
CA PRO A 171 15.59 -8.39 4.75
C PRO A 171 15.31 -7.96 3.31
N GLU A 172 14.96 -8.89 2.42
CA GLU A 172 14.72 -8.65 0.99
C GLU A 172 13.34 -8.10 0.71
N GLY A 173 12.38 -8.52 1.52
CA GLY A 173 10.98 -8.16 1.34
C GLY A 173 10.28 -9.03 0.30
N THR A 174 10.76 -10.24 0.06
CA THR A 174 10.13 -11.21 -0.83
C THR A 174 8.84 -11.76 -0.22
N LEU A 175 7.86 -12.02 -1.06
CA LEU A 175 6.52 -12.49 -0.69
C LEU A 175 6.23 -13.83 -1.34
N TRP A 176 5.69 -14.78 -0.56
CA TRP A 176 5.09 -16.02 -1.06
C TRP A 176 3.73 -16.22 -0.43
N LEU A 177 2.82 -16.79 -1.22
CA LEU A 177 1.43 -16.99 -0.86
C LEU A 177 1.04 -18.44 -1.01
N ALA A 178 0.14 -18.90 -0.14
CA ALA A 178 -0.67 -20.09 -0.35
C ALA A 178 -2.05 -19.86 0.27
N PHE A 179 -3.00 -20.71 -0.05
CA PHE A 179 -4.40 -20.53 0.32
C PHE A 179 -5.02 -21.81 0.81
N SER A 180 -6.06 -21.69 1.65
CA SER A 180 -6.82 -22.85 2.11
C SER A 180 -8.27 -22.48 2.44
N ALA A 181 -9.15 -23.48 2.46
CA ALA A 181 -10.52 -23.31 2.91
C ALA A 181 -10.63 -23.25 4.44
N VAL A 182 -9.73 -23.92 5.15
CA VAL A 182 -9.71 -24.00 6.62
C VAL A 182 -8.33 -23.67 7.18
N ASN A 183 -8.27 -23.18 8.41
CA ASN A 183 -7.01 -22.98 9.13
C ASN A 183 -6.70 -24.24 9.94
N ASP A 184 -5.73 -25.00 9.47
CA ASP A 184 -5.29 -26.25 10.09
C ASP A 184 -3.76 -26.30 10.14
N SER A 185 -3.23 -26.91 11.21
CA SER A 185 -1.79 -27.05 11.42
C SER A 185 -1.10 -27.89 10.33
N SER A 186 -1.81 -28.84 9.72
CA SER A 186 -1.29 -29.63 8.59
C SER A 186 -1.01 -28.77 7.37
N TYR A 187 -1.84 -27.75 7.11
CA TYR A 187 -1.61 -26.81 6.00
C TYR A 187 -0.46 -25.83 6.29
N ALA A 188 -0.28 -25.41 7.55
CA ALA A 188 0.89 -24.64 7.94
C ALA A 188 2.19 -25.42 7.72
N LEU A 189 2.19 -26.71 8.10
CA LEU A 189 3.30 -27.63 7.83
C LEU A 189 3.57 -27.80 6.33
N LEU A 190 2.54 -28.05 5.55
CA LEU A 190 2.63 -28.27 4.11
C LEU A 190 3.16 -27.01 3.40
N PHE A 191 2.68 -25.83 3.76
CA PHE A 191 3.18 -24.56 3.22
C PHE A 191 4.65 -24.34 3.56
N ALA A 192 5.03 -24.54 4.84
CA ALA A 192 6.42 -24.39 5.25
C ALA A 192 7.34 -25.42 4.59
N ASP A 193 6.90 -26.68 4.46
CA ASP A 193 7.64 -27.75 3.81
C ASP A 193 7.94 -27.40 2.34
N ARG A 194 6.89 -27.04 1.58
CA ARG A 194 7.03 -26.63 0.19
C ARG A 194 7.98 -25.44 0.02
N LEU A 195 7.89 -24.47 0.91
CA LEU A 195 8.65 -23.24 0.82
C LEU A 195 10.12 -23.46 1.20
N LEU A 196 10.39 -24.16 2.31
CA LEU A 196 11.76 -24.46 2.75
C LEU A 196 12.48 -25.35 1.73
N ALA A 197 11.78 -26.33 1.15
CA ALA A 197 12.31 -27.14 0.04
C ALA A 197 12.67 -26.26 -1.17
N HIS A 198 11.85 -25.28 -1.50
CA HIS A 198 12.12 -24.35 -2.60
C HIS A 198 13.32 -23.45 -2.29
N LEU A 199 13.40 -22.87 -1.08
CA LEU A 199 14.54 -22.05 -0.65
C LEU A 199 15.85 -22.83 -0.72
N ALA A 200 15.86 -24.07 -0.21
CA ALA A 200 17.02 -24.96 -0.30
C ALA A 200 17.47 -25.20 -1.75
N ARG A 201 16.52 -25.55 -2.62
CA ARG A 201 16.80 -25.77 -4.05
C ARG A 201 17.34 -24.52 -4.75
N CYS A 202 16.93 -23.32 -4.33
CA CYS A 202 17.43 -22.07 -4.85
C CYS A 202 18.78 -21.63 -4.25
N GLY A 203 19.38 -22.41 -3.36
CA GLY A 203 20.71 -22.16 -2.81
C GLY A 203 20.72 -21.24 -1.57
N VAL A 204 19.59 -21.09 -0.89
CA VAL A 204 19.56 -20.39 0.40
C VAL A 204 20.21 -21.26 1.48
N ASP A 205 21.11 -20.67 2.26
CA ASP A 205 21.67 -21.32 3.46
C ASP A 205 20.59 -21.37 4.57
N LEU A 206 19.93 -22.52 4.68
CA LEU A 206 18.92 -22.74 5.71
C LEU A 206 19.50 -22.78 7.13
N GLY A 207 20.78 -23.16 7.28
CA GLY A 207 21.45 -23.20 8.57
C GLY A 207 21.57 -21.82 9.25
N SER A 208 21.53 -20.74 8.48
CA SER A 208 21.49 -19.37 8.98
C SER A 208 20.09 -18.79 9.14
N LEU A 209 19.07 -19.47 8.59
CA LEU A 209 17.69 -18.98 8.52
C LEU A 209 16.96 -19.11 9.88
N VAL A 210 16.36 -18.03 10.34
CA VAL A 210 15.41 -18.02 11.45
C VAL A 210 13.99 -17.91 10.87
N VAL A 211 13.13 -18.85 11.21
CA VAL A 211 11.70 -18.83 10.87
C VAL A 211 10.93 -18.28 12.06
N GLN A 212 10.18 -17.23 11.85
CA GLN A 212 9.39 -16.57 12.90
C GLN A 212 7.89 -16.67 12.60
N THR A 213 7.12 -17.08 13.62
CA THR A 213 5.67 -17.16 13.58
C THR A 213 5.05 -16.44 14.77
N ASP A 214 3.77 -16.21 14.74
CA ASP A 214 3.01 -15.88 15.95
C ASP A 214 2.82 -17.11 16.85
N ASN A 215 2.02 -16.95 17.94
CA ASN A 215 1.68 -18.03 18.84
C ASN A 215 0.37 -18.74 18.42
N GLY A 216 0.04 -18.75 17.14
CA GLY A 216 -1.13 -19.44 16.62
C GLY A 216 -1.07 -20.95 16.87
N SER A 217 -2.24 -21.58 17.04
CA SER A 217 -2.33 -23.03 17.21
C SER A 217 -1.81 -23.81 16.02
N GLU A 218 -1.91 -23.23 14.81
CA GLU A 218 -1.40 -23.78 13.55
C GLU A 218 0.10 -23.95 13.52
N PHE A 219 0.84 -23.12 14.26
CA PHE A 219 2.31 -23.19 14.41
C PHE A 219 2.74 -23.90 15.70
N GLY A 220 1.79 -24.31 16.55
CA GLY A 220 2.04 -25.01 17.79
C GLY A 220 2.18 -24.11 19.01
N GLY A 221 1.62 -22.88 19.00
CA GLY A 221 1.64 -21.97 20.15
C GLY A 221 0.97 -22.52 21.41
N ASN A 222 -0.02 -23.42 21.25
CA ASN A 222 -0.70 -24.14 22.36
C ASN A 222 -0.15 -25.53 22.57
N TRP A 223 1.00 -25.88 21.99
CA TRP A 223 1.55 -27.22 22.11
C TRP A 223 1.98 -27.56 23.56
N ASN A 224 1.53 -28.70 24.02
CA ASN A 224 1.98 -29.18 25.33
C ASN A 224 3.42 -29.70 25.25
N ARG A 225 4.34 -29.02 25.92
CA ARG A 225 5.77 -29.35 25.92
C ARG A 225 6.07 -30.78 26.42
N ARG A 226 5.16 -31.42 27.16
CA ARG A 226 5.29 -32.85 27.57
C ARG A 226 5.34 -33.79 26.36
N HIS A 227 4.81 -33.38 25.20
CA HIS A 227 4.86 -34.13 23.94
C HIS A 227 6.09 -33.77 23.08
N GLY A 228 7.08 -33.09 23.65
CA GLY A 228 8.27 -32.63 22.93
C GLY A 228 8.07 -31.35 22.15
N LEU A 229 8.83 -31.17 21.05
CA LEU A 229 8.72 -29.99 20.21
C LEU A 229 7.46 -30.03 19.32
N PRO A 230 6.85 -28.86 19.02
CA PRO A 230 5.75 -28.75 18.07
C PRO A 230 6.15 -29.35 16.69
N PRO A 231 5.21 -29.96 15.96
CA PRO A 231 5.48 -30.50 14.61
C PRO A 231 6.09 -29.48 13.67
N PHE A 232 5.64 -28.22 13.72
CA PHE A 232 6.19 -27.12 12.93
C PHE A 232 7.65 -26.83 13.27
N THR A 233 7.99 -26.79 14.57
CA THR A 233 9.37 -26.63 15.01
C THR A 233 10.25 -27.79 14.55
N LYS A 234 9.75 -29.04 14.66
CA LYS A 234 10.49 -30.23 14.16
C LYS A 234 10.73 -30.15 12.64
N LEU A 235 9.74 -29.69 11.88
CA LEU A 235 9.90 -29.49 10.43
C LEU A 235 11.01 -28.49 10.15
N VAL A 236 10.96 -27.31 10.78
CA VAL A 236 11.90 -26.22 10.53
C VAL A 236 13.32 -26.58 10.99
N GLU A 237 13.47 -27.02 12.23
CA GLU A 237 14.78 -27.20 12.85
C GLU A 237 15.41 -28.57 12.55
N HIS A 238 14.62 -29.66 12.57
CA HIS A 238 15.17 -31.01 12.43
C HIS A 238 15.16 -31.52 10.99
N LYS A 239 14.06 -31.27 10.23
CA LYS A 239 14.02 -31.73 8.83
C LYS A 239 14.87 -30.83 7.92
N TYR A 240 14.73 -29.52 8.04
CA TYR A 240 15.40 -28.56 7.16
C TYR A 240 16.68 -27.97 7.74
N GLY A 241 16.99 -28.23 9.04
CA GLY A 241 18.20 -27.73 9.68
C GLY A 241 18.25 -26.20 9.78
N CYS A 242 17.09 -25.52 9.79
CA CYS A 242 17.08 -24.09 10.01
C CYS A 242 17.63 -23.75 11.39
N ARG A 243 18.25 -22.59 11.51
CA ARG A 243 18.85 -22.12 12.75
C ARG A 243 17.90 -22.15 13.94
N GLN A 244 16.66 -21.75 13.74
CA GLN A 244 15.66 -21.65 14.80
C GLN A 244 14.26 -21.43 14.24
N HIS A 245 13.25 -22.06 14.87
CA HIS A 245 11.87 -21.62 14.86
C HIS A 245 11.61 -20.73 16.07
N ARG A 246 11.21 -19.49 15.84
CA ARG A 246 11.02 -18.49 16.90
C ARG A 246 9.57 -18.04 16.96
N PHE A 247 8.93 -18.23 18.10
CA PHE A 247 7.63 -17.63 18.39
C PHE A 247 7.78 -16.15 18.76
N ASN A 248 6.82 -15.35 18.37
CA ASN A 248 6.74 -13.96 18.81
C ASN A 248 6.55 -13.89 20.33
N PRO A 249 7.19 -12.93 21.01
CA PRO A 249 6.89 -12.66 22.40
C PRO A 249 5.40 -12.32 22.56
N PRO A 250 4.71 -12.85 23.61
CA PRO A 250 3.31 -12.52 23.87
C PRO A 250 3.07 -11.00 23.93
N HIS A 251 1.95 -10.56 23.36
CA HIS A 251 1.52 -9.15 23.32
C HIS A 251 2.48 -8.17 22.62
N ARG A 252 3.40 -8.64 21.77
CA ARG A 252 4.32 -7.81 20.98
C ARG A 252 4.09 -7.96 19.49
N SER A 253 3.00 -7.39 18.97
CA SER A 253 2.66 -7.35 17.53
C SER A 253 3.76 -6.71 16.67
N THR A 254 4.61 -5.85 17.25
CA THR A 254 5.71 -5.21 16.53
C THR A 254 6.71 -6.18 15.89
N TYR A 255 6.78 -7.42 16.39
CA TYR A 255 7.66 -8.45 15.84
C TYR A 255 7.15 -9.03 14.51
N HIS A 256 5.83 -8.93 14.22
CA HIS A 256 5.22 -9.31 12.92
C HIS A 256 4.90 -8.12 12.02
N SER A 257 5.49 -6.97 12.29
CA SER A 257 5.14 -5.74 11.58
C SER A 257 5.42 -5.76 10.07
N ASP A 258 6.32 -6.62 9.57
CA ASP A 258 6.57 -6.72 8.12
C ASP A 258 5.47 -7.49 7.41
N ILE A 259 5.01 -8.59 8.00
CA ILE A 259 3.94 -9.38 7.40
C ILE A 259 2.58 -8.67 7.56
N GLU A 260 2.31 -8.02 8.71
CA GLU A 260 1.14 -7.17 8.89
C GLU A 260 1.12 -6.00 7.89
N ALA A 261 2.29 -5.39 7.62
CA ALA A 261 2.41 -4.33 6.62
C ALA A 261 2.10 -4.84 5.21
N VAL A 262 2.50 -6.06 4.88
CA VAL A 262 2.18 -6.69 3.60
C VAL A 262 0.69 -6.95 3.47
N HIS A 263 0.03 -7.49 4.50
CA HIS A 263 -1.42 -7.67 4.51
C HIS A 263 -2.14 -6.34 4.28
N GLY A 264 -1.72 -5.26 4.97
CA GLY A 264 -2.28 -3.92 4.78
C GLY A 264 -1.98 -3.29 3.41
N ILE A 265 -0.96 -3.78 2.68
CA ILE A 265 -0.66 -3.39 1.31
C ILE A 265 -1.50 -4.21 0.32
N MET A 266 -1.63 -5.52 0.53
CA MET A 266 -2.37 -6.42 -0.36
C MET A 266 -3.86 -6.10 -0.38
N GLU A 267 -4.42 -5.69 0.74
CA GLU A 267 -5.84 -5.36 0.84
C GLU A 267 -6.27 -4.35 -0.25
N PRO A 268 -5.72 -3.12 -0.33
CA PRO A 268 -6.08 -2.17 -1.37
C PRO A 268 -5.41 -2.40 -2.72
N GLU A 269 -4.28 -3.14 -2.79
CA GLU A 269 -3.56 -3.35 -4.04
C GLU A 269 -3.99 -4.64 -4.77
N PHE A 270 -4.63 -5.57 -4.09
CA PHE A 270 -5.07 -6.84 -4.66
C PHE A 270 -6.55 -7.08 -4.40
N TYR A 271 -6.98 -7.21 -3.14
CA TYR A 271 -8.34 -7.62 -2.81
C TYR A 271 -9.42 -6.59 -3.14
N GLU A 272 -9.14 -5.29 -3.01
CA GLU A 272 -10.09 -4.23 -3.38
C GLU A 272 -10.03 -3.87 -4.88
N LEU A 273 -8.91 -4.17 -5.55
CA LEU A 273 -8.68 -3.76 -6.93
C LEU A 273 -9.12 -4.84 -7.94
N GLU A 274 -8.85 -6.12 -7.64
CA GLU A 274 -9.15 -7.23 -8.53
C GLU A 274 -10.62 -7.62 -8.47
N ARG A 275 -11.15 -8.04 -9.62
CA ARG A 275 -12.49 -8.61 -9.73
C ARG A 275 -12.38 -10.13 -9.80
N PHE A 276 -12.75 -10.78 -8.72
CA PHE A 276 -12.76 -12.24 -8.66
C PHE A 276 -14.08 -12.77 -9.20
N ASN A 277 -14.02 -13.73 -10.13
CA ASN A 277 -15.19 -14.32 -10.79
C ASN A 277 -15.68 -15.62 -10.14
N GLY A 278 -15.21 -15.96 -8.93
CA GLY A 278 -15.56 -17.19 -8.21
C GLY A 278 -14.82 -18.45 -8.67
N SER A 279 -14.00 -18.38 -9.72
CA SER A 279 -13.15 -19.51 -10.14
C SER A 279 -11.87 -19.55 -9.31
N LEU A 280 -11.62 -20.68 -8.63
CA LEU A 280 -10.39 -20.90 -7.87
C LEU A 280 -9.14 -20.78 -8.75
N GLN A 281 -9.17 -21.34 -9.95
CA GLN A 281 -8.04 -21.28 -10.88
C GLN A 281 -7.75 -19.84 -11.32
N ALA A 282 -8.78 -19.05 -11.64
CA ALA A 282 -8.61 -17.64 -11.97
C ALA A 282 -8.06 -16.83 -10.78
N PHE A 283 -8.57 -17.09 -9.58
CA PHE A 283 -8.07 -16.47 -8.35
C PHE A 283 -6.59 -16.77 -8.13
N LEU A 284 -6.17 -18.03 -8.23
CA LEU A 284 -4.76 -18.40 -8.03
C LEU A 284 -3.84 -17.79 -9.10
N ARG A 285 -4.32 -17.69 -10.35
CA ARG A 285 -3.61 -17.01 -11.43
C ARG A 285 -3.42 -15.51 -11.11
N GLN A 286 -4.47 -14.84 -10.66
CA GLN A 286 -4.40 -13.44 -10.22
C GLN A 286 -3.47 -13.27 -9.00
N ALA A 287 -3.56 -14.16 -8.02
CA ALA A 287 -2.68 -14.16 -6.85
C ALA A 287 -1.21 -14.36 -7.22
N TYR A 288 -0.94 -15.24 -8.20
CA TYR A 288 0.41 -15.43 -8.74
C TYR A 288 0.91 -14.18 -9.47
N GLY A 289 0.06 -13.60 -10.31
CA GLY A 289 0.39 -12.31 -10.97
C GLY A 289 0.72 -11.22 -9.96
N TYR A 290 -0.06 -11.09 -8.89
CA TYR A 290 0.23 -10.14 -7.82
C TYR A 290 1.55 -10.46 -7.09
N GLN A 291 1.81 -11.72 -6.76
CA GLN A 291 3.07 -12.13 -6.11
C GLN A 291 4.28 -11.81 -6.98
N LEU A 292 4.24 -12.10 -8.28
CA LEU A 292 5.31 -11.76 -9.23
C LEU A 292 5.49 -10.24 -9.34
N TYR A 293 4.38 -9.50 -9.49
CA TYR A 293 4.44 -8.03 -9.46
C TYR A 293 5.11 -7.54 -8.17
N PHE A 294 4.69 -8.06 -7.02
CA PHE A 294 5.22 -7.65 -5.72
C PHE A 294 6.73 -7.89 -5.61
N ASN A 295 7.20 -9.05 -6.08
CA ASN A 295 8.59 -9.45 -5.96
C ASN A 295 9.51 -8.81 -7.01
N MET A 296 9.04 -8.66 -8.25
CA MET A 296 9.89 -8.34 -9.40
C MET A 296 9.68 -6.92 -9.97
N LEU A 297 8.52 -6.31 -9.72
CA LEU A 297 8.19 -5.01 -10.32
C LEU A 297 7.92 -3.93 -9.27
N ARG A 298 7.33 -4.31 -8.13
CA ARG A 298 6.94 -3.37 -7.07
C ARG A 298 8.16 -2.83 -6.33
N ARG A 299 8.49 -1.56 -6.55
CA ARG A 299 9.60 -0.88 -5.90
C ARG A 299 9.33 -0.59 -4.42
N ASN A 300 10.33 -0.74 -3.58
CA ASN A 300 10.27 -0.47 -2.14
C ASN A 300 11.11 0.75 -1.78
N SER A 301 10.47 1.84 -1.35
CA SER A 301 11.16 3.07 -0.96
C SER A 301 12.11 2.90 0.24
N GLY A 302 11.80 1.95 1.14
CA GLY A 302 12.67 1.60 2.28
C GLY A 302 13.93 0.83 1.89
N LYS A 303 14.01 0.35 0.64
CA LYS A 303 15.13 -0.43 0.08
C LYS A 303 15.75 0.27 -1.14
N GLY A 304 15.86 1.59 -1.09
CA GLY A 304 16.46 2.38 -2.19
C GLY A 304 15.66 2.39 -3.48
N ASN A 305 14.35 2.16 -3.43
CA ASN A 305 13.46 2.00 -4.59
C ASN A 305 13.80 0.77 -5.47
N LEU A 306 14.48 -0.22 -4.94
CA LEU A 306 14.68 -1.51 -5.59
C LEU A 306 13.46 -2.42 -5.36
N THR A 307 13.27 -3.37 -6.26
CA THR A 307 12.33 -4.47 -6.04
C THR A 307 12.91 -5.48 -5.05
N PRO A 308 12.11 -6.37 -4.43
CA PRO A 308 12.64 -7.47 -3.62
C PRO A 308 13.67 -8.31 -4.35
N GLU A 309 13.44 -8.65 -5.62
CA GLU A 309 14.39 -9.36 -6.49
C GLU A 309 15.71 -8.60 -6.66
N GLN A 310 15.65 -7.34 -7.11
CA GLN A 310 16.85 -6.52 -7.31
C GLN A 310 17.65 -6.36 -6.02
N PHE A 311 16.97 -6.15 -4.90
CA PHE A 311 17.60 -6.00 -3.59
C PHE A 311 18.21 -7.30 -3.09
N GLY A 312 17.50 -8.43 -3.27
CA GLY A 312 17.98 -9.77 -2.87
C GLY A 312 19.17 -10.22 -3.70
N GLN A 313 19.10 -10.11 -5.03
CA GLN A 313 20.16 -10.50 -5.94
C GLN A 313 21.44 -9.66 -5.73
N ALA A 314 21.30 -8.37 -5.41
CA ALA A 314 22.45 -7.52 -5.09
C ALA A 314 23.19 -7.96 -3.80
N ARG A 315 22.47 -8.55 -2.83
CA ARG A 315 23.02 -8.98 -1.54
C ARG A 315 23.47 -10.43 -1.50
N ALA A 316 22.85 -11.29 -2.30
CA ALA A 316 23.15 -12.72 -2.39
C ALA A 316 23.08 -13.18 -3.86
N PRO A 317 24.08 -12.84 -4.68
CA PRO A 317 24.09 -13.16 -6.11
C PRO A 317 24.19 -14.66 -6.42
N THR A 318 24.55 -15.47 -5.43
CA THR A 318 24.66 -16.94 -5.56
C THR A 318 23.30 -17.64 -5.43
N VAL A 319 22.28 -16.96 -4.88
CA VAL A 319 20.94 -17.51 -4.77
C VAL A 319 20.24 -17.41 -6.13
N SER A 320 19.63 -18.51 -6.57
CA SER A 320 18.93 -18.55 -7.86
C SER A 320 17.78 -17.56 -7.93
N PRO A 321 17.62 -16.80 -9.02
CA PRO A 321 16.46 -15.95 -9.26
C PRO A 321 15.12 -16.69 -9.26
N GLU A 322 15.13 -18.01 -9.45
CA GLU A 322 13.91 -18.83 -9.36
C GLU A 322 13.22 -18.78 -7.99
N ILE A 323 13.94 -18.29 -6.96
CA ILE A 323 13.39 -18.11 -5.61
C ILE A 323 12.13 -17.24 -5.60
N TYR A 324 12.00 -16.30 -6.53
CA TYR A 324 10.85 -15.38 -6.63
C TYR A 324 9.67 -15.99 -7.39
N LEU A 325 9.84 -17.16 -8.00
CA LEU A 325 8.90 -17.75 -8.98
C LEU A 325 8.04 -18.90 -8.41
N LEU A 326 8.12 -19.23 -7.11
CA LEU A 326 7.27 -20.27 -6.52
C LEU A 326 5.81 -19.88 -6.62
N PRO A 327 4.96 -20.62 -7.38
CA PRO A 327 3.57 -20.26 -7.54
C PRO A 327 2.76 -20.53 -6.25
N PRO A 328 1.73 -19.70 -5.96
CA PRO A 328 0.79 -19.98 -4.88
C PRO A 328 0.00 -21.26 -5.18
N VAL A 329 -0.47 -21.91 -4.12
CA VAL A 329 -1.25 -23.16 -4.23
C VAL A 329 -2.44 -23.11 -3.30
N MET A 330 -3.48 -23.91 -3.62
CA MET A 330 -4.54 -24.24 -2.69
C MET A 330 -4.11 -25.46 -1.88
N LEU A 331 -3.85 -25.29 -0.59
CA LEU A 331 -3.30 -26.33 0.29
C LEU A 331 -4.32 -27.44 0.59
N SER A 332 -5.62 -27.13 0.53
CA SER A 332 -6.72 -28.08 0.76
C SER A 332 -7.08 -28.91 -0.46
N SER A 333 -6.52 -28.62 -1.64
CA SER A 333 -6.63 -29.44 -2.84
C SER A 333 -5.29 -29.40 -3.56
N LEU A 334 -4.45 -30.42 -3.32
CA LEU A 334 -3.13 -30.54 -3.94
C LEU A 334 -3.15 -31.04 -5.38
N GLU A 335 -4.30 -31.03 -6.05
CA GLU A 335 -4.37 -31.31 -7.47
C GLU A 335 -3.44 -30.35 -8.23
N ALA A 336 -2.74 -30.89 -9.20
CA ALA A 336 -1.83 -30.13 -10.05
C ALA A 336 -2.57 -28.95 -10.67
N GLN A 337 -2.26 -27.75 -10.19
CA GLN A 337 -2.88 -26.53 -10.68
C GLN A 337 -2.08 -26.08 -11.88
N ASP A 338 -2.73 -26.04 -13.02
CA ASP A 338 -2.14 -25.61 -14.28
C ASP A 338 -2.00 -24.07 -14.27
N LEU A 339 -0.92 -23.60 -13.63
CA LEU A 339 -0.59 -22.17 -13.60
C LEU A 339 0.34 -21.83 -14.77
N PRO A 340 0.12 -20.71 -15.46
CA PRO A 340 0.95 -20.31 -16.58
C PRO A 340 2.40 -20.04 -16.14
N LEU A 341 3.33 -20.19 -17.08
CA LEU A 341 4.74 -19.85 -16.83
C LEU A 341 4.90 -18.38 -16.40
N PRO A 342 5.88 -18.05 -15.53
CA PRO A 342 6.07 -16.68 -15.03
C PRO A 342 6.16 -15.61 -16.12
N ARG A 343 6.82 -15.89 -17.24
CA ARG A 343 6.89 -14.97 -18.39
C ARG A 343 5.52 -14.69 -18.97
N GLN A 344 4.70 -15.72 -19.14
CA GLN A 344 3.35 -15.59 -19.68
C GLN A 344 2.46 -14.76 -18.74
N VAL A 345 2.66 -14.87 -17.42
CA VAL A 345 1.94 -14.06 -16.42
C VAL A 345 2.38 -12.60 -16.48
N LEU A 346 3.70 -12.33 -16.61
CA LEU A 346 4.24 -10.96 -16.64
C LEU A 346 3.98 -10.23 -17.97
N GLU A 347 3.95 -10.96 -19.09
CA GLU A 347 3.73 -10.41 -20.44
C GLU A 347 2.24 -10.42 -20.84
N GLY A 348 1.43 -11.24 -20.19
CA GLY A 348 0.03 -11.44 -20.50
C GLY A 348 -0.94 -10.53 -19.75
N HIS A 349 -2.24 -10.83 -19.93
CA HIS A 349 -3.34 -10.09 -19.35
C HIS A 349 -3.62 -10.39 -17.87
N ASP A 350 -2.87 -11.34 -17.28
CA ASP A 350 -3.08 -11.83 -15.90
C ASP A 350 -2.30 -11.03 -14.84
N VAL A 351 -1.51 -10.05 -15.24
CA VAL A 351 -0.84 -9.13 -14.31
C VAL A 351 -1.85 -8.08 -13.87
N PRO A 352 -1.92 -7.71 -12.58
CA PRO A 352 -2.81 -6.69 -12.07
C PRO A 352 -2.85 -5.43 -12.95
N GLY A 353 -4.02 -4.82 -13.16
CA GLY A 353 -4.28 -3.77 -14.14
C GLY A 353 -3.33 -2.56 -14.12
N TYR A 354 -2.58 -2.36 -13.04
CA TYR A 354 -1.57 -1.31 -12.89
C TYR A 354 -0.21 -1.65 -13.56
N VAL A 355 0.01 -2.87 -13.99
CA VAL A 355 1.20 -3.26 -14.78
C VAL A 355 0.97 -3.07 -16.27
N ARG A 356 -0.28 -2.97 -16.70
CA ARG A 356 -0.63 -2.58 -18.07
C ARG A 356 -0.30 -1.09 -18.25
N ARG A 357 0.91 -0.82 -18.73
CA ARG A 357 1.28 0.53 -19.15
C ARG A 357 0.43 0.92 -20.37
N PRO A 358 -0.12 2.17 -20.40
CA PRO A 358 -0.71 2.68 -21.62
C PRO A 358 0.34 2.82 -22.72
#